data_2fd722877989bed77e46b62e85af6c5e
#
_entry.id   2fd722877989bed77e46b62e85af6c5e
#
_cell.length_a   1.000
_cell.length_b   1.000
_cell.length_c   1.000
_cell.angle_alpha   90.00
_cell.angle_beta   90.00
_cell.angle_gamma   90.00
#
_symmetry.space_group_name_H-M   'P 1'
#
loop_
_entity.id
_entity.type
_entity.pdbx_description
1 polymer ?
#
loop_
_entity_poly.entity_id
_entity_poly.type
_entity_poly.pdbx_seq_one_letter_code
_entity_poly.pdbx_strand_id
1 'polypeptide(L)'
;MPAYRISRVAMLVAASLTSFGTADLSAQTYATAEAAKADPDFAIQGEYVGNNRGMQVVAQAAGDFQIAIYEGGLPGAGWDRQPPRRLDGDAEVVERLIGSMGLRRTVRQSPTLGATPPPGATVLFDGSEDSLRRYWNDGAKVTPEGWLMEGVTTRESFGDYRLHVEFMTPYMPAARGQGRGNSGVYHHGRYETQVLDSFGLEGKNNETGGIYSIRDPEQNLCFPPLTWQTYDVDFTAPRFDGQGKKISPAMLTVRLNGVVVQNNVAADRVTTGGVGEEAPTGPIHLQDHGNPVRFRN
;
A
#
# COMPACT_ATOMS: atom_id res chain seq x y z
N MET A 1 -63.28 29.17 58.63
CA MET A 1 -63.17 28.34 57.42
C MET A 1 -61.68 28.16 57.14
N PRO A 2 -61.08 26.94 57.23
CA PRO A 2 -59.62 26.74 57.06
C PRO A 2 -59.35 26.47 55.57
N ALA A 3 -58.28 27.11 55.07
CA ALA A 3 -57.75 26.96 53.73
C ALA A 3 -56.83 25.71 53.62
N TYR A 4 -57.14 24.82 52.70
CA TYR A 4 -56.31 23.67 52.34
C TYR A 4 -55.14 24.09 51.48
N ARG A 5 -53.90 23.80 51.94
CA ARG A 5 -52.66 23.88 51.13
C ARG A 5 -52.46 22.55 50.43
N ILE A 6 -52.39 22.56 49.08
CA ILE A 6 -52.00 21.45 48.26
C ILE A 6 -50.54 21.54 48.03
N SER A 7 -49.74 20.58 48.56
CA SER A 7 -48.31 20.41 48.28
C SER A 7 -48.17 19.67 46.95
N ARG A 8 -47.55 20.31 45.97
CA ARG A 8 -47.09 19.64 44.75
C ARG A 8 -45.74 19.00 45.00
N VAL A 9 -45.68 17.66 44.95
CA VAL A 9 -44.45 16.89 44.91
C VAL A 9 -43.98 16.89 43.45
N ALA A 10 -42.88 17.54 43.20
CA ALA A 10 -42.23 17.47 41.90
C ALA A 10 -41.31 16.22 41.86
N MET A 11 -41.66 15.27 41.03
CA MET A 11 -40.89 14.06 40.79
C MET A 11 -39.83 14.41 39.71
N LEU A 12 -38.55 14.54 40.10
CA LEU A 12 -37.43 14.65 39.18
C LEU A 12 -37.13 13.27 38.62
N VAL A 13 -37.44 13.05 37.34
CA VAL A 13 -36.93 11.91 36.57
C VAL A 13 -35.56 12.31 36.02
N ALA A 14 -34.49 11.79 36.63
CA ALA A 14 -33.14 11.89 36.09
C ALA A 14 -32.99 10.93 34.92
N ALA A 15 -33.06 11.45 33.69
CA ALA A 15 -32.69 10.73 32.52
C ALA A 15 -31.13 10.67 32.44
N SER A 16 -30.58 9.50 32.75
CA SER A 16 -29.16 9.22 32.48
C SER A 16 -28.97 9.09 30.95
N LEU A 17 -28.48 10.14 30.33
CA LEU A 17 -27.91 10.10 28.97
C LEU A 17 -26.61 9.32 29.04
N THR A 18 -26.63 8.04 28.71
CA THR A 18 -25.43 7.32 28.32
C THR A 18 -24.96 7.89 26.98
N SER A 19 -23.96 8.75 27.02
CA SER A 19 -23.24 9.14 25.81
C SER A 19 -22.50 7.90 25.29
N PHE A 20 -23.05 7.27 24.26
CA PHE A 20 -22.26 6.43 23.41
C PHE A 20 -21.24 7.35 22.74
N GLY A 21 -20.00 7.30 23.20
CA GLY A 21 -18.88 7.93 22.50
C GLY A 21 -18.86 7.40 21.08
N THR A 22 -19.06 8.26 20.09
CA THR A 22 -18.71 7.96 18.72
C THR A 22 -17.19 7.76 18.73
N ALA A 23 -16.75 6.50 18.67
CA ALA A 23 -15.35 6.21 18.42
C ALA A 23 -14.96 6.96 17.14
N ASP A 24 -13.90 7.73 17.22
CA ASP A 24 -13.40 8.46 16.07
C ASP A 24 -12.89 7.43 15.06
N LEU A 25 -13.71 7.05 14.09
CA LEU A 25 -13.43 6.08 13.04
C LEU A 25 -12.30 6.56 12.11
N SER A 26 -11.88 7.83 12.23
CA SER A 26 -10.86 8.43 11.37
C SER A 26 -9.42 7.96 11.65
N ALA A 27 -9.18 7.18 12.72
CA ALA A 27 -7.84 6.89 13.22
C ALA A 27 -7.48 5.39 13.31
N GLN A 28 -8.33 4.46 12.86
CA GLN A 28 -8.00 3.03 12.95
C GLN A 28 -6.97 2.63 11.90
N THR A 29 -5.72 2.46 12.36
CA THR A 29 -4.61 1.94 11.56
C THR A 29 -4.12 0.64 12.18
N TYR A 30 -4.16 -0.44 11.40
CA TYR A 30 -3.68 -1.74 11.81
C TYR A 30 -2.41 -2.09 11.04
N ALA A 31 -1.30 -2.23 11.76
CA ALA A 31 0.00 -2.55 11.18
C ALA A 31 0.25 -4.06 11.07
N THR A 32 -0.58 -4.90 11.67
CA THR A 32 -0.48 -6.36 11.63
C THR A 32 -1.83 -7.00 11.40
N ALA A 33 -1.84 -8.19 10.78
CA ALA A 33 -3.07 -8.95 10.55
C ALA A 33 -3.74 -9.39 11.87
N GLU A 34 -2.96 -9.61 12.94
CA GLU A 34 -3.50 -9.96 14.25
C GLU A 34 -4.30 -8.79 14.84
N ALA A 35 -3.76 -7.59 14.77
CA ALA A 35 -4.47 -6.39 15.24
C ALA A 35 -5.72 -6.10 14.39
N ALA A 36 -5.67 -6.36 13.08
CA ALA A 36 -6.79 -6.11 12.17
C ALA A 36 -7.98 -7.04 12.39
N LYS A 37 -7.82 -8.16 13.08
CA LYS A 37 -8.95 -9.04 13.47
C LYS A 37 -9.97 -8.37 14.38
N ALA A 38 -9.61 -7.25 15.02
CA ALA A 38 -10.55 -6.45 15.81
C ALA A 38 -11.60 -5.74 14.94
N ASP A 39 -11.35 -5.60 13.64
CA ASP A 39 -12.27 -5.03 12.67
C ASP A 39 -12.96 -6.17 11.89
N PRO A 40 -14.30 -6.33 11.99
CA PRO A 40 -15.02 -7.38 11.28
C PRO A 40 -14.90 -7.26 9.75
N ASP A 41 -14.74 -6.05 9.22
CA ASP A 41 -14.62 -5.79 7.78
C ASP A 41 -13.34 -6.40 7.19
N PHE A 42 -12.29 -6.55 8.02
CA PHE A 42 -11.03 -7.18 7.60
C PHE A 42 -11.22 -8.64 7.18
N ALA A 43 -12.14 -9.37 7.80
CA ALA A 43 -12.43 -10.75 7.43
C ALA A 43 -13.11 -10.86 6.06
N ILE A 44 -13.85 -9.84 5.64
CA ILE A 44 -14.60 -9.80 4.38
C ILE A 44 -13.73 -9.24 3.26
N GLN A 45 -12.91 -8.23 3.56
CA GLN A 45 -12.00 -7.63 2.58
C GLN A 45 -11.07 -8.68 1.97
N GLY A 46 -10.83 -8.60 0.66
CA GLY A 46 -9.91 -9.49 -0.03
C GLY A 46 -10.30 -9.80 -1.44
N GLU A 47 -9.71 -10.87 -1.97
CA GLU A 47 -9.91 -11.33 -3.33
C GLU A 47 -10.73 -12.61 -3.37
N TYR A 48 -11.58 -12.72 -4.41
CA TYR A 48 -12.46 -13.85 -4.63
C TYR A 48 -12.42 -14.24 -6.12
N VAL A 49 -12.41 -15.54 -6.41
CA VAL A 49 -12.35 -16.06 -7.77
C VAL A 49 -13.33 -17.22 -7.98
N GLY A 50 -13.85 -17.37 -9.18
CA GLY A 50 -14.71 -18.48 -9.59
C GLY A 50 -15.41 -18.18 -10.90
N ASN A 51 -15.79 -19.24 -11.64
CA ASN A 51 -16.56 -19.13 -12.88
C ASN A 51 -16.01 -18.10 -13.88
N ASN A 52 -14.69 -18.11 -14.08
CA ASN A 52 -13.97 -17.19 -14.97
C ASN A 52 -14.14 -15.71 -14.59
N ARG A 53 -14.26 -15.40 -13.27
CA ARG A 53 -14.38 -14.06 -12.71
C ARG A 53 -13.45 -13.87 -11.52
N GLY A 54 -13.02 -12.62 -11.36
CA GLY A 54 -12.35 -12.14 -10.16
C GLY A 54 -13.19 -11.05 -9.49
N MET A 55 -13.11 -10.93 -8.16
CA MET A 55 -13.73 -9.86 -7.40
C MET A 55 -12.76 -9.39 -6.33
N GLN A 56 -12.58 -8.09 -6.22
CA GLN A 56 -11.86 -7.45 -5.13
C GLN A 56 -12.85 -6.70 -4.26
N VAL A 57 -12.81 -6.96 -2.95
CA VAL A 57 -13.66 -6.35 -1.92
C VAL A 57 -12.79 -5.51 -1.02
N VAL A 58 -13.02 -4.21 -1.00
CA VAL A 58 -12.21 -3.20 -0.30
C VAL A 58 -13.03 -2.59 0.82
N ALA A 59 -12.65 -2.81 2.06
CA ALA A 59 -13.29 -2.23 3.22
C ALA A 59 -13.19 -0.69 3.21
N GLN A 60 -14.32 -0.05 3.50
CA GLN A 60 -14.47 1.39 3.53
C GLN A 60 -14.81 1.92 4.94
N ALA A 61 -14.64 1.07 5.96
CA ALA A 61 -15.05 1.19 7.36
C ALA A 61 -16.57 1.11 7.57
N ALA A 62 -16.96 0.89 8.82
CA ALA A 62 -18.35 0.87 9.26
C ALA A 62 -19.27 -0.13 8.53
N GLY A 63 -18.70 -1.24 8.04
CA GLY A 63 -19.44 -2.27 7.32
C GLY A 63 -19.67 -1.98 5.83
N ASP A 64 -19.12 -0.89 5.31
CA ASP A 64 -19.22 -0.54 3.90
C ASP A 64 -18.03 -1.09 3.09
N PHE A 65 -18.29 -1.50 1.86
CA PHE A 65 -17.30 -2.04 0.94
C PHE A 65 -17.41 -1.45 -0.45
N GLN A 66 -16.28 -1.16 -1.05
CA GLN A 66 -16.17 -0.97 -2.49
C GLN A 66 -15.82 -2.31 -3.16
N ILE A 67 -16.53 -2.66 -4.22
CA ILE A 67 -16.43 -3.94 -4.89
C ILE A 67 -16.06 -3.71 -6.36
N ALA A 68 -15.02 -4.39 -6.83
CA ALA A 68 -14.63 -4.41 -8.24
C ALA A 68 -14.71 -5.84 -8.77
N ILE A 69 -15.49 -6.05 -9.84
CA ILE A 69 -15.71 -7.36 -10.48
C ILE A 69 -15.06 -7.34 -11.85
N TYR A 70 -14.22 -8.33 -12.10
CA TYR A 70 -13.40 -8.49 -13.29
C TYR A 70 -13.84 -9.73 -14.07
N GLU A 71 -13.97 -9.63 -15.38
CA GLU A 71 -14.17 -10.78 -16.26
C GLU A 71 -12.81 -11.46 -16.58
N GLY A 72 -12.81 -12.76 -16.72
CA GLY A 72 -11.62 -13.57 -16.98
C GLY A 72 -10.84 -13.98 -15.73
N GLY A 73 -10.85 -13.18 -14.67
CA GLY A 73 -10.10 -13.42 -13.44
C GLY A 73 -9.66 -12.13 -12.76
N LEU A 74 -8.73 -12.22 -11.81
CA LEU A 74 -8.17 -11.05 -11.12
C LEU A 74 -7.09 -10.34 -11.96
N PRO A 75 -6.79 -9.06 -11.71
CA PRO A 75 -5.65 -8.37 -12.30
C PRO A 75 -4.35 -9.17 -12.11
N GLY A 76 -3.62 -9.42 -13.21
CA GLY A 76 -2.44 -10.28 -13.23
C GLY A 76 -2.73 -11.78 -13.16
N ALA A 77 -4.00 -12.19 -13.13
CA ALA A 77 -4.41 -13.60 -13.05
C ALA A 77 -5.72 -13.85 -13.84
N GLY A 78 -5.66 -13.61 -15.14
CA GLY A 78 -6.73 -13.94 -16.08
C GLY A 78 -7.65 -12.79 -16.47
N TRP A 79 -7.63 -11.64 -15.81
CA TRP A 79 -8.42 -10.48 -16.18
C TRP A 79 -8.23 -10.11 -17.66
N ASP A 80 -9.34 -9.89 -18.35
CA ASP A 80 -9.39 -9.58 -19.79
C ASP A 80 -9.00 -8.13 -20.13
N ARG A 81 -8.65 -7.34 -19.11
CA ARG A 81 -8.30 -5.91 -19.19
C ARG A 81 -9.45 -4.97 -19.58
N GLN A 82 -10.69 -5.46 -19.65
CA GLN A 82 -11.84 -4.57 -19.79
C GLN A 82 -12.14 -3.88 -18.44
N PRO A 83 -12.71 -2.68 -18.45
CA PRO A 83 -13.05 -1.97 -17.22
C PRO A 83 -13.88 -2.85 -16.27
N PRO A 84 -13.49 -3.01 -14.99
CA PRO A 84 -14.26 -3.81 -14.06
C PRO A 84 -15.60 -3.15 -13.75
N ARG A 85 -16.62 -3.96 -13.47
CA ARG A 85 -17.85 -3.47 -12.88
C ARG A 85 -17.59 -3.07 -11.43
N ARG A 86 -17.89 -1.82 -11.08
CA ARG A 86 -17.73 -1.28 -9.72
C ARG A 86 -19.08 -1.02 -9.08
N LEU A 87 -19.18 -1.30 -7.79
CA LEU A 87 -20.36 -1.01 -6.96
C LEU A 87 -19.94 -0.89 -5.49
N ASP A 88 -20.79 -0.25 -4.72
CA ASP A 88 -20.66 -0.20 -3.27
C ASP A 88 -21.71 -1.12 -2.64
N GLY A 89 -21.44 -1.60 -1.42
CA GLY A 89 -22.37 -2.46 -0.69
C GLY A 89 -21.86 -2.78 0.71
N ASP A 90 -22.73 -3.42 1.48
CA ASP A 90 -22.44 -3.98 2.80
C ASP A 90 -22.03 -5.47 2.73
N ALA A 91 -21.82 -6.09 3.87
CA ALA A 91 -21.46 -7.50 3.98
C ALA A 91 -22.51 -8.42 3.31
N GLU A 92 -23.81 -8.08 3.39
CA GLU A 92 -24.89 -8.87 2.77
C GLU A 92 -24.81 -8.82 1.23
N VAL A 93 -24.50 -7.66 0.67
CA VAL A 93 -24.25 -7.51 -0.77
C VAL A 93 -23.04 -8.35 -1.20
N VAL A 94 -21.93 -8.32 -0.45
CA VAL A 94 -20.74 -9.12 -0.74
C VAL A 94 -21.05 -10.62 -0.71
N GLU A 95 -21.72 -11.12 0.33
CA GLU A 95 -22.10 -12.54 0.46
C GLU A 95 -23.00 -12.99 -0.69
N ARG A 96 -23.99 -12.17 -1.06
CA ARG A 96 -24.91 -12.43 -2.16
C ARG A 96 -24.17 -12.52 -3.51
N LEU A 97 -23.17 -11.66 -3.75
CA LEU A 97 -22.34 -11.70 -4.95
C LEU A 97 -21.47 -12.97 -4.96
N ILE A 98 -20.82 -13.31 -3.85
CA ILE A 98 -20.03 -14.53 -3.71
C ILE A 98 -20.89 -15.76 -4.05
N GLY A 99 -22.06 -15.89 -3.44
CA GLY A 99 -22.97 -17.02 -3.67
C GLY A 99 -23.51 -17.09 -5.08
N SER A 100 -24.05 -15.98 -5.62
CA SER A 100 -24.66 -15.94 -6.95
C SER A 100 -23.67 -16.15 -8.10
N MET A 101 -22.41 -15.73 -7.91
CA MET A 101 -21.35 -15.88 -8.90
C MET A 101 -20.48 -17.13 -8.69
N GLY A 102 -20.70 -17.89 -7.60
CA GLY A 102 -19.93 -19.09 -7.26
C GLY A 102 -18.46 -18.79 -6.98
N LEU A 103 -18.20 -17.65 -6.34
CA LEU A 103 -16.84 -17.22 -6.02
C LEU A 103 -16.33 -17.87 -4.74
N ARG A 104 -15.00 -17.98 -4.60
CA ARG A 104 -14.32 -18.43 -3.39
C ARG A 104 -13.20 -17.46 -3.06
N ARG A 105 -13.00 -17.20 -1.77
CA ARG A 105 -11.87 -16.40 -1.31
C ARG A 105 -10.56 -17.01 -1.78
N THR A 106 -9.65 -16.16 -2.23
CA THR A 106 -8.28 -16.56 -2.59
C THR A 106 -7.28 -15.63 -1.91
N VAL A 107 -6.11 -16.14 -1.63
CA VAL A 107 -4.97 -15.37 -1.15
C VAL A 107 -3.84 -15.59 -2.14
N ARG A 108 -3.44 -14.51 -2.79
CA ARG A 108 -2.31 -14.56 -3.72
C ARG A 108 -1.01 -14.23 -3.00
N GLN A 109 0.07 -14.74 -3.54
CA GLN A 109 1.42 -14.47 -3.09
C GLN A 109 2.28 -14.11 -4.29
N SER A 110 3.18 -13.15 -4.13
CA SER A 110 4.15 -12.84 -5.18
C SER A 110 5.06 -14.04 -5.45
N PRO A 111 5.34 -14.37 -6.71
CA PRO A 111 6.28 -15.46 -7.05
C PRO A 111 7.73 -15.15 -6.66
N THR A 112 8.07 -13.90 -6.39
CA THR A 112 9.41 -13.48 -5.95
C THR A 112 9.47 -13.20 -4.45
N LEU A 113 8.39 -13.43 -3.70
CA LEU A 113 8.38 -13.27 -2.24
C LEU A 113 9.35 -14.26 -1.57
N GLY A 114 10.23 -13.75 -0.72
CA GLY A 114 11.27 -14.54 -0.07
C GLY A 114 12.39 -14.98 -1.03
N ALA A 115 12.56 -14.30 -2.15
CA ALA A 115 13.60 -14.64 -3.12
C ALA A 115 14.99 -14.57 -2.49
N THR A 116 15.79 -15.62 -2.71
CA THR A 116 17.20 -15.63 -2.27
C THR A 116 18.01 -14.64 -3.10
N PRO A 117 18.80 -13.78 -2.47
CA PRO A 117 19.68 -12.87 -3.20
C PRO A 117 20.60 -13.64 -4.17
N PRO A 118 20.77 -13.19 -5.41
CA PRO A 118 21.69 -13.83 -6.35
C PRO A 118 23.15 -13.68 -5.87
N PRO A 119 24.07 -14.57 -6.30
CA PRO A 119 25.48 -14.45 -5.96
C PRO A 119 26.04 -13.07 -6.31
N GLY A 120 26.72 -12.44 -5.35
CA GLY A 120 27.29 -11.10 -5.50
C GLY A 120 26.33 -9.94 -5.25
N ALA A 121 25.07 -10.19 -4.91
CA ALA A 121 24.16 -9.14 -4.50
C ALA A 121 24.57 -8.52 -3.15
N THR A 122 24.37 -7.22 -3.01
CA THR A 122 24.47 -6.55 -1.72
C THR A 122 23.14 -6.70 -1.00
N VAL A 123 23.14 -7.40 0.13
CA VAL A 123 21.94 -7.53 0.98
C VAL A 123 21.87 -6.30 1.89
N LEU A 124 20.99 -5.37 1.55
CA LEU A 124 20.86 -4.11 2.28
C LEU A 124 20.16 -4.30 3.62
N PHE A 125 19.26 -5.31 3.74
CA PHE A 125 18.58 -5.63 4.98
C PHE A 125 18.21 -7.12 5.03
N ASP A 126 18.68 -7.81 6.05
CA ASP A 126 18.44 -9.24 6.30
C ASP A 126 17.70 -9.50 7.65
N GLY A 127 17.15 -8.44 8.25
CA GLY A 127 16.50 -8.48 9.56
C GLY A 127 17.49 -8.26 10.73
N SER A 128 18.80 -8.23 10.49
CA SER A 128 19.81 -8.04 11.54
C SER A 128 20.08 -6.56 11.83
N GLU A 129 20.47 -6.28 13.08
CA GLU A 129 20.97 -4.96 13.44
C GLU A 129 22.27 -4.60 12.70
N ASP A 130 23.06 -5.59 12.28
CA ASP A 130 24.30 -5.34 11.57
C ASP A 130 24.03 -4.79 10.16
N SER A 131 23.11 -5.38 9.40
CA SER A 131 22.67 -4.85 8.11
C SER A 131 22.02 -3.46 8.27
N LEU A 132 21.22 -3.27 9.32
CA LEU A 132 20.62 -1.98 9.62
C LEU A 132 21.65 -0.88 9.82
N ARG A 133 22.64 -1.09 10.70
CA ARG A 133 23.71 -0.12 10.97
C ARG A 133 24.63 0.11 9.80
N ARG A 134 24.89 -0.94 9.01
CA ARG A 134 25.84 -0.87 7.90
C ARG A 134 25.29 -0.08 6.72
N TYR A 135 24.05 -0.32 6.35
CA TYR A 135 23.52 0.16 5.08
C TYR A 135 22.55 1.32 5.20
N TRP A 136 21.92 1.53 6.37
CA TRP A 136 20.88 2.54 6.52
C TRP A 136 21.34 3.71 7.38
N ASN A 137 20.72 4.86 7.20
CA ASN A 137 21.02 6.09 7.94
C ASN A 137 20.74 5.93 9.45
N ASP A 138 21.32 6.82 10.25
CA ASP A 138 21.08 6.86 11.69
C ASP A 138 19.59 7.12 11.96
N GLY A 139 19.04 6.37 12.92
CA GLY A 139 17.62 6.45 13.24
C GLY A 139 16.75 5.41 12.52
N ALA A 140 17.30 4.62 11.57
CA ALA A 140 16.60 3.47 11.02
C ALA A 140 16.17 2.49 12.12
N LYS A 141 14.93 1.98 12.02
CA LYS A 141 14.31 1.14 13.05
C LYS A 141 13.74 -0.13 12.46
N VAL A 142 13.63 -1.13 13.30
CA VAL A 142 13.02 -2.42 13.00
C VAL A 142 11.85 -2.65 13.95
N THR A 143 10.76 -3.22 13.46
CA THR A 143 9.64 -3.62 14.31
C THR A 143 9.99 -4.84 15.17
N PRO A 144 9.21 -5.18 16.20
CA PRO A 144 9.41 -6.41 16.97
C PRO A 144 9.39 -7.69 16.12
N GLU A 145 8.70 -7.67 14.97
CA GLU A 145 8.64 -8.79 14.01
C GLU A 145 9.89 -8.87 13.12
N GLY A 146 10.83 -7.93 13.22
CA GLY A 146 12.04 -7.89 12.41
C GLY A 146 11.88 -7.19 11.05
N TRP A 147 10.87 -6.34 10.87
CA TRP A 147 10.62 -5.61 9.63
C TRP A 147 11.22 -4.20 9.67
N LEU A 148 11.84 -3.77 8.58
CA LEU A 148 12.36 -2.42 8.44
C LEU A 148 11.21 -1.42 8.38
N MET A 149 11.31 -0.35 9.16
CA MET A 149 10.33 0.73 9.15
C MET A 149 10.64 1.71 8.01
N GLU A 150 9.64 2.47 7.64
CA GLU A 150 9.70 3.60 6.70
C GLU A 150 10.61 4.74 7.21
N GLY A 151 10.89 5.72 6.34
CA GLY A 151 11.69 6.91 6.67
C GLY A 151 13.19 6.68 6.67
N VAL A 152 13.66 5.71 5.88
CA VAL A 152 15.07 5.31 5.88
C VAL A 152 15.73 5.52 4.53
N THR A 153 17.02 5.83 4.55
CA THR A 153 17.82 6.09 3.35
C THR A 153 19.12 5.29 3.45
N THR A 154 19.57 4.70 2.34
CA THR A 154 20.86 4.01 2.32
C THR A 154 22.01 4.98 2.53
N ARG A 155 23.05 4.55 3.25
CA ARG A 155 24.30 5.33 3.44
C ARG A 155 25.08 5.46 2.16
N GLU A 156 25.04 4.43 1.33
CA GLU A 156 25.72 4.38 0.05
C GLU A 156 24.84 4.91 -1.07
N SER A 157 25.48 5.47 -2.08
CA SER A 157 24.86 5.86 -3.34
C SER A 157 25.21 4.85 -4.42
N PHE A 158 24.24 4.54 -5.27
CA PHE A 158 24.35 3.56 -6.34
C PHE A 158 24.25 4.25 -7.71
N GLY A 159 24.81 3.63 -8.73
CA GLY A 159 24.57 3.96 -10.14
C GLY A 159 23.40 3.16 -10.69
N ASP A 160 23.66 2.35 -11.73
CA ASP A 160 22.68 1.38 -12.23
C ASP A 160 22.60 0.19 -11.27
N TYR A 161 21.38 -0.34 -11.11
CA TYR A 161 21.20 -1.54 -10.26
C TYR A 161 19.92 -2.31 -10.62
N ARG A 162 19.87 -3.52 -10.09
CA ARG A 162 18.63 -4.26 -9.88
C ARG A 162 18.29 -4.25 -8.41
N LEU A 163 17.05 -3.94 -8.08
CA LEU A 163 16.55 -3.92 -6.71
C LEU A 163 15.44 -4.95 -6.58
N HIS A 164 15.53 -5.76 -5.54
CA HIS A 164 14.39 -6.50 -4.98
C HIS A 164 14.05 -5.87 -3.64
N VAL A 165 12.77 -5.61 -3.39
CA VAL A 165 12.27 -5.14 -2.10
C VAL A 165 10.87 -5.67 -1.85
N GLU A 166 10.64 -6.16 -0.65
CA GLU A 166 9.32 -6.58 -0.20
C GLU A 166 8.71 -5.49 0.68
N PHE A 167 7.44 -5.19 0.46
CA PHE A 167 6.72 -4.18 1.23
C PHE A 167 5.33 -4.67 1.63
N MET A 168 4.80 -4.09 2.71
CA MET A 168 3.46 -4.37 3.21
C MET A 168 2.82 -3.08 3.68
N THR A 169 1.66 -2.75 3.11
CA THR A 169 0.86 -1.60 3.53
C THR A 169 0.00 -1.95 4.74
N PRO A 170 -0.25 -1.01 5.66
CA PRO A 170 -1.18 -1.20 6.77
C PRO A 170 -2.63 -1.28 6.29
N TYR A 171 -3.49 -1.90 7.08
CA TYR A 171 -4.93 -1.86 6.89
C TYR A 171 -5.51 -0.59 7.53
N MET A 172 -6.09 0.28 6.71
CA MET A 172 -6.63 1.59 7.09
C MET A 172 -8.01 1.81 6.44
N PRO A 173 -9.06 1.12 6.90
CA PRO A 173 -10.35 1.09 6.20
C PRO A 173 -11.03 2.45 6.08
N ALA A 174 -10.82 3.37 7.03
CA ALA A 174 -11.39 4.72 7.00
C ALA A 174 -10.58 5.72 6.16
N ALA A 175 -9.31 5.42 5.84
CA ALA A 175 -8.45 6.30 5.06
C ALA A 175 -8.72 6.21 3.56
N ARG A 176 -8.39 7.25 2.82
CA ARG A 176 -8.61 7.36 1.36
C ARG A 176 -7.42 8.03 0.68
N GLY A 177 -7.25 7.73 -0.61
CA GLY A 177 -6.26 8.36 -1.47
C GLY A 177 -4.86 8.29 -0.86
N GLN A 178 -4.11 9.39 -0.93
CA GLN A 178 -2.73 9.47 -0.43
C GLN A 178 -2.59 9.37 1.10
N GLY A 179 -3.67 9.36 1.86
CA GLY A 179 -3.67 9.09 3.30
C GLY A 179 -3.77 7.62 3.68
N ARG A 180 -3.89 6.68 2.70
CA ARG A 180 -4.14 5.28 2.93
C ARG A 180 -2.92 4.42 2.60
N GLY A 181 -2.12 4.05 3.63
CA GLY A 181 -0.99 3.13 3.47
C GLY A 181 0.09 3.65 2.52
N ASN A 182 0.42 4.93 2.62
CA ASN A 182 1.31 5.64 1.71
C ASN A 182 2.78 5.54 2.13
N SER A 183 3.62 5.30 1.14
CA SER A 183 5.08 5.34 1.15
C SER A 183 5.58 5.44 -0.30
N GLY A 184 6.88 5.30 -0.51
CA GLY A 184 7.50 5.27 -1.84
C GLY A 184 8.89 4.65 -1.80
N VAL A 185 9.28 3.98 -2.89
CA VAL A 185 10.66 3.54 -3.13
C VAL A 185 11.31 4.55 -4.06
N TYR A 186 12.17 5.40 -3.51
CA TYR A 186 12.89 6.42 -4.28
C TYR A 186 14.21 5.89 -4.78
N HIS A 187 14.34 5.79 -6.08
CA HIS A 187 15.61 5.47 -6.77
C HIS A 187 16.46 6.74 -6.83
N HIS A 188 17.71 6.65 -6.39
CA HIS A 188 18.61 7.80 -6.22
C HIS A 188 18.08 8.92 -5.32
N GLY A 189 17.08 8.63 -4.46
CA GLY A 189 16.37 9.65 -3.68
C GLY A 189 15.53 10.63 -4.55
N ARG A 190 15.32 10.33 -5.83
CA ARG A 190 14.75 11.25 -6.82
C ARG A 190 13.56 10.72 -7.59
N TYR A 191 13.58 9.43 -7.96
CA TYR A 191 12.59 8.83 -8.84
C TYR A 191 11.77 7.82 -8.06
N GLU A 192 10.52 8.16 -7.83
CA GLU A 192 9.64 7.36 -6.97
C GLU A 192 8.88 6.30 -7.75
N THR A 193 9.02 5.04 -7.32
CA THR A 193 8.04 3.99 -7.54
C THR A 193 7.08 4.01 -6.35
N GLN A 194 5.81 4.38 -6.60
CA GLN A 194 4.81 4.60 -5.55
C GLN A 194 4.46 3.34 -4.79
N VAL A 195 4.33 3.45 -3.47
CA VAL A 195 3.72 2.48 -2.57
C VAL A 195 2.49 3.09 -1.92
N LEU A 196 1.33 2.46 -2.10
CA LEU A 196 0.04 2.90 -1.57
C LEU A 196 -0.85 1.69 -1.31
N ASP A 197 -1.75 1.72 -0.34
CA ASP A 197 -2.86 0.77 -0.35
C ASP A 197 -3.85 1.18 -1.46
N SER A 198 -3.51 0.79 -2.68
CA SER A 198 -4.32 0.97 -3.88
C SER A 198 -5.11 -0.28 -4.27
N PHE A 199 -5.29 -1.22 -3.32
CA PHE A 199 -6.08 -2.41 -3.55
C PHE A 199 -7.49 -2.07 -4.06
N GLY A 200 -7.86 -2.67 -5.20
CA GLY A 200 -9.15 -2.44 -5.86
C GLY A 200 -9.29 -1.11 -6.62
N LEU A 201 -8.28 -0.23 -6.61
CA LEU A 201 -8.28 1.02 -7.38
C LEU A 201 -7.95 0.79 -8.87
N GLU A 202 -7.82 1.88 -9.63
CA GLU A 202 -7.68 1.82 -11.09
C GLU A 202 -6.24 1.60 -11.58
N GLY A 203 -5.22 2.07 -10.83
CA GLY A 203 -3.82 2.11 -11.26
C GLY A 203 -3.46 3.44 -11.89
N LYS A 204 -3.22 4.45 -11.05
CA LYS A 204 -2.75 5.79 -11.46
C LYS A 204 -1.27 5.98 -11.09
N ASN A 205 -0.65 7.02 -11.63
CA ASN A 205 0.76 7.30 -11.36
C ASN A 205 1.07 7.60 -9.88
N ASN A 206 0.06 7.91 -9.07
CA ASN A 206 0.13 8.10 -7.63
C ASN A 206 -0.42 6.91 -6.84
N GLU A 207 -0.52 5.73 -7.45
CA GLU A 207 -0.92 4.45 -6.88
C GLU A 207 0.20 3.43 -7.03
N THR A 208 0.13 2.30 -6.30
CA THR A 208 1.16 1.26 -6.29
C THR A 208 1.55 0.84 -7.71
N GLY A 209 2.85 0.86 -8.01
CA GLY A 209 3.41 0.54 -9.31
C GLY A 209 3.53 1.72 -10.27
N GLY A 210 2.98 2.88 -9.93
CA GLY A 210 3.14 4.12 -10.69
C GLY A 210 4.56 4.71 -10.55
N ILE A 211 5.06 5.37 -11.59
CA ILE A 211 6.17 6.31 -11.46
C ILE A 211 5.54 7.66 -11.12
N TYR A 212 5.71 8.09 -9.88
CA TYR A 212 4.92 9.18 -9.29
C TYR A 212 4.92 10.43 -10.17
N SER A 213 3.74 10.97 -10.47
CA SER A 213 3.49 12.12 -11.34
C SER A 213 4.09 12.04 -12.75
N ILE A 214 4.55 10.86 -13.20
CA ILE A 214 5.12 10.65 -14.54
C ILE A 214 4.27 9.66 -15.34
N ARG A 215 4.01 8.43 -14.80
CA ARG A 215 3.34 7.38 -15.57
C ARG A 215 2.49 6.45 -14.71
N ASP A 216 1.27 6.19 -15.15
CA ASP A 216 0.40 5.16 -14.60
C ASP A 216 1.02 3.77 -14.81
N PRO A 217 0.83 2.80 -13.90
CA PRO A 217 1.18 1.41 -14.15
C PRO A 217 0.28 0.82 -15.24
N GLU A 218 0.79 -0.16 -16.00
CA GLU A 218 0.00 -0.82 -17.05
C GLU A 218 -1.25 -1.53 -16.51
N GLN A 219 -1.23 -1.90 -15.25
CA GLN A 219 -2.37 -2.43 -14.49
C GLN A 219 -2.12 -2.31 -12.98
N ASN A 220 -3.19 -2.18 -12.21
CA ASN A 220 -3.10 -2.24 -10.75
C ASN A 220 -3.03 -3.71 -10.30
N LEU A 221 -1.89 -4.11 -9.73
CA LEU A 221 -1.63 -5.45 -9.19
C LEU A 221 -1.47 -5.43 -7.67
N CYS A 222 -1.89 -4.35 -7.01
CA CYS A 222 -1.80 -4.22 -5.57
C CYS A 222 -2.62 -5.32 -4.89
N PHE A 223 -1.99 -6.07 -3.98
CA PHE A 223 -2.66 -7.04 -3.13
C PHE A 223 -3.36 -6.34 -1.96
N PRO A 224 -4.29 -7.01 -1.25
CA PRO A 224 -4.90 -6.46 -0.05
C PRO A 224 -3.86 -5.98 0.97
N PRO A 225 -4.13 -4.93 1.75
CA PRO A 225 -3.24 -4.50 2.82
C PRO A 225 -2.96 -5.66 3.80
N LEU A 226 -1.85 -5.57 4.53
CA LEU A 226 -1.30 -6.63 5.38
C LEU A 226 -0.92 -7.91 4.62
N THR A 227 -0.73 -7.79 3.31
CA THR A 227 -0.14 -8.83 2.46
C THR A 227 1.20 -8.36 1.96
N TRP A 228 2.24 -9.18 2.09
CA TRP A 228 3.56 -8.89 1.53
C TRP A 228 3.51 -8.89 0.01
N GLN A 229 4.07 -7.85 -0.57
CA GLN A 229 4.17 -7.61 -2.00
C GLN A 229 5.63 -7.41 -2.38
N THR A 230 5.97 -7.54 -3.66
CA THR A 230 7.34 -7.37 -4.13
C THR A 230 7.43 -6.33 -5.22
N TYR A 231 8.47 -5.52 -5.17
CA TYR A 231 9.01 -4.83 -6.32
C TYR A 231 10.33 -5.48 -6.75
N ASP A 232 10.41 -5.79 -8.03
CA ASP A 232 11.65 -6.13 -8.71
C ASP A 232 11.91 -5.05 -9.77
N VAL A 233 12.95 -4.22 -9.58
CA VAL A 233 13.19 -3.03 -10.38
C VAL A 233 14.55 -3.12 -11.08
N ASP A 234 14.55 -2.96 -12.41
CA ASP A 234 15.77 -2.64 -13.16
C ASP A 234 15.84 -1.11 -13.29
N PHE A 235 16.82 -0.49 -12.66
CA PHE A 235 17.06 0.95 -12.68
C PHE A 235 18.34 1.28 -13.43
N THR A 236 18.21 2.15 -14.43
CA THR A 236 19.35 2.76 -15.13
C THR A 236 19.41 4.24 -14.78
N ALA A 237 20.54 4.67 -14.24
CA ALA A 237 20.76 6.05 -13.82
C ALA A 237 20.78 7.02 -15.02
N PRO A 238 20.45 8.30 -14.83
CA PRO A 238 20.60 9.30 -15.87
C PRO A 238 22.06 9.46 -16.27
N ARG A 239 22.32 9.81 -17.52
CA ARG A 239 23.67 10.04 -18.03
C ARG A 239 23.91 11.52 -18.29
N PHE A 240 25.15 11.93 -18.07
CA PHE A 240 25.62 13.29 -18.23
C PHE A 240 26.88 13.31 -19.11
N ASP A 241 27.04 14.37 -19.87
CA ASP A 241 28.26 14.64 -20.62
C ASP A 241 29.42 15.21 -19.73
N GLY A 242 30.55 15.43 -20.29
CA GLY A 242 31.72 15.99 -19.56
C GLY A 242 31.54 17.43 -19.06
N GLN A 243 30.41 18.11 -19.43
CA GLN A 243 30.03 19.45 -18.99
C GLN A 243 28.90 19.41 -17.94
N GLY A 244 28.45 18.22 -17.55
CA GLY A 244 27.38 18.04 -16.59
C GLY A 244 25.96 18.18 -17.16
N LYS A 245 25.82 18.29 -18.49
CA LYS A 245 24.51 18.34 -19.15
C LYS A 245 23.93 16.92 -19.25
N LYS A 246 22.69 16.74 -18.83
CA LYS A 246 21.97 15.47 -18.96
C LYS A 246 21.80 15.10 -20.45
N ILE A 247 22.28 13.91 -20.82
CA ILE A 247 22.21 13.35 -22.18
C ILE A 247 21.26 12.15 -22.29
N SER A 248 20.88 11.55 -21.16
CA SER A 248 19.88 10.47 -21.10
C SER A 248 19.12 10.55 -19.77
N PRO A 249 17.81 10.37 -19.77
CA PRO A 249 17.01 10.29 -18.52
C PRO A 249 17.34 9.00 -17.75
N ALA A 250 16.86 8.93 -16.51
CA ALA A 250 16.76 7.66 -15.80
C ALA A 250 15.71 6.76 -16.47
N MET A 251 15.96 5.42 -16.43
CA MET A 251 15.05 4.43 -17.02
C MET A 251 14.66 3.41 -15.96
N LEU A 252 13.38 3.04 -15.93
CA LEU A 252 12.83 2.08 -14.97
C LEU A 252 12.06 0.97 -15.68
N THR A 253 12.36 -0.26 -15.31
CA THR A 253 11.46 -1.40 -15.52
C THR A 253 11.04 -1.89 -14.14
N VAL A 254 9.74 -1.84 -13.84
CA VAL A 254 9.19 -2.24 -12.55
C VAL A 254 8.29 -3.45 -12.72
N ARG A 255 8.56 -4.47 -11.92
CA ARG A 255 7.67 -5.62 -11.74
C ARG A 255 7.03 -5.52 -10.37
N LEU A 256 5.71 -5.51 -10.32
CA LEU A 256 4.92 -5.61 -9.10
C LEU A 256 4.37 -7.04 -9.01
N ASN A 257 4.67 -7.72 -7.92
CA ASN A 257 4.23 -9.11 -7.71
C ASN A 257 4.57 -10.04 -8.90
N GLY A 258 5.79 -9.89 -9.45
CA GLY A 258 6.31 -10.68 -10.56
C GLY A 258 5.83 -10.27 -11.97
N VAL A 259 4.91 -9.31 -12.08
CA VAL A 259 4.35 -8.87 -13.38
C VAL A 259 4.88 -7.48 -13.72
N VAL A 260 5.33 -7.28 -14.96
CA VAL A 260 5.80 -5.97 -15.44
C VAL A 260 4.64 -4.98 -15.45
N VAL A 261 4.79 -3.88 -14.71
CA VAL A 261 3.84 -2.76 -14.65
C VAL A 261 4.42 -1.47 -15.24
N GLN A 262 5.76 -1.38 -15.33
CA GLN A 262 6.48 -0.34 -16.06
C GLN A 262 7.55 -1.02 -16.90
N ASN A 263 7.58 -0.77 -18.20
CA ASN A 263 8.52 -1.39 -19.11
C ASN A 263 9.43 -0.34 -19.75
N ASN A 264 10.67 -0.26 -19.29
CA ASN A 264 11.70 0.66 -19.79
C ASN A 264 11.20 2.12 -19.90
N VAL A 265 10.62 2.62 -18.83
CA VAL A 265 9.99 3.97 -18.76
C VAL A 265 11.05 5.01 -18.43
N ALA A 266 11.08 6.08 -19.21
CA ALA A 266 11.91 7.24 -18.92
C ALA A 266 11.31 8.07 -17.77
N ALA A 267 12.11 8.28 -16.73
CA ALA A 267 11.87 9.34 -15.74
C ALA A 267 12.70 10.56 -16.14
N ASP A 268 12.08 11.45 -16.87
CA ASP A 268 12.75 12.60 -17.49
C ASP A 268 13.03 13.76 -16.51
N ARG A 269 12.48 13.67 -15.31
CA ARG A 269 12.63 14.64 -14.21
C ARG A 269 12.55 13.95 -12.86
N VAL A 270 13.02 14.64 -11.83
CA VAL A 270 12.78 14.28 -10.44
C VAL A 270 11.29 14.22 -10.16
N THR A 271 10.81 13.15 -9.52
CA THR A 271 9.40 13.02 -9.12
C THR A 271 9.09 13.96 -7.95
N THR A 272 7.81 14.29 -7.76
CA THR A 272 7.39 15.06 -6.58
C THR A 272 7.83 14.35 -5.30
N GLY A 273 8.44 15.08 -4.36
CA GLY A 273 9.02 14.51 -3.14
C GLY A 273 10.46 14.03 -3.28
N GLY A 274 10.99 13.87 -4.48
CA GLY A 274 12.40 13.58 -4.72
C GLY A 274 13.28 14.78 -4.33
N VAL A 275 14.53 14.50 -3.93
CA VAL A 275 15.44 15.51 -3.39
C VAL A 275 16.64 15.79 -4.28
N GLY A 276 16.98 17.07 -4.40
CA GLY A 276 18.16 17.54 -5.10
C GLY A 276 18.06 17.48 -6.63
N GLU A 277 19.13 17.87 -7.29
CA GLU A 277 19.27 17.80 -8.73
C GLU A 277 19.57 16.38 -9.20
N GLU A 278 19.25 16.07 -10.45
CA GLU A 278 19.58 14.78 -11.04
C GLU A 278 21.10 14.58 -11.09
N ALA A 279 21.54 13.36 -10.75
CA ALA A 279 22.95 12.99 -10.69
C ALA A 279 23.14 11.52 -11.14
N PRO A 280 24.35 11.12 -11.57
CA PRO A 280 24.63 9.76 -12.04
C PRO A 280 24.56 8.69 -10.94
N THR A 281 24.53 9.11 -9.68
CA THR A 281 24.39 8.25 -8.51
C THR A 281 23.48 8.84 -7.48
N GLY A 282 22.96 8.01 -6.58
CA GLY A 282 22.16 8.45 -5.45
C GLY A 282 21.75 7.28 -4.54
N PRO A 283 21.24 7.58 -3.35
CA PRO A 283 20.80 6.58 -2.40
C PRO A 283 19.43 6.00 -2.78
N ILE A 284 19.11 4.85 -2.21
CA ILE A 284 17.74 4.34 -2.15
C ILE A 284 17.09 4.91 -0.90
N HIS A 285 15.86 5.45 -1.04
CA HIS A 285 15.10 5.97 0.09
C HIS A 285 13.73 5.30 0.14
N LEU A 286 13.34 4.82 1.32
CA LEU A 286 12.02 4.29 1.62
C LEU A 286 11.27 5.36 2.40
N GLN A 287 10.26 5.97 1.78
CA GLN A 287 9.60 7.17 2.28
C GLN A 287 8.78 6.91 3.54
N ASP A 288 8.85 7.84 4.49
CA ASP A 288 7.84 8.03 5.54
C ASP A 288 6.81 9.06 5.07
N HIS A 289 5.56 8.65 4.99
CA HIS A 289 4.41 9.51 4.70
C HIS A 289 3.37 9.48 5.83
N GLY A 290 3.80 9.15 7.05
CA GLY A 290 2.95 9.07 8.24
C GLY A 290 2.10 7.79 8.32
N ASN A 291 2.36 6.79 7.47
CA ASN A 291 1.65 5.52 7.49
C ASN A 291 2.64 4.36 7.73
N PRO A 292 2.32 3.40 8.62
CA PRO A 292 3.25 2.35 9.02
C PRO A 292 3.42 1.27 7.94
N VAL A 293 3.97 1.65 6.79
CA VAL A 293 4.40 0.72 5.74
C VAL A 293 5.66 -0.01 6.21
N ARG A 294 5.77 -1.29 5.94
CA ARG A 294 6.88 -2.14 6.37
C ARG A 294 7.62 -2.70 5.18
N PHE A 295 8.94 -2.87 5.36
CA PHE A 295 9.83 -3.38 4.33
C PHE A 295 10.66 -4.54 4.86
N ARG A 296 11.14 -5.41 3.97
CA ARG A 296 12.10 -6.48 4.24
C ARG A 296 12.73 -7.00 2.96
N ASN A 297 13.74 -7.85 3.09
CA ASN A 297 14.46 -8.60 2.05
C ASN A 297 15.24 -7.72 1.09
#